data_bbc57b3e9ddb27a7b95221ab7195ea32
#
_entry.id   bbc57b3e9ddb27a7b95221ab7195ea32
#
_cell.length_a   1.000
_cell.length_b   1.000
_cell.length_c   1.000
_cell.angle_alpha   90.00
_cell.angle_beta   90.00
_cell.angle_gamma   90.00
#
_symmetry.space_group_name_H-M   'P 1'
#
loop_
_entity.id
_entity.type
_entity.pdbx_description
1 polymer ?
#
loop_
_entity_poly.entity_id
_entity_poly.type
_entity_poly.pdbx_seq_one_letter_code
_entity_poly.pdbx_strand_id
1 'polypeptide(L)' 'MLYEYPAIFHTIEESCRISFPNFGRIIQVASLFNVMTKSSVFLAYIIYYYVDQVLPDLTAVSSIPNEKELVVLIQLDLD' A
#
# COMPACT_ATOMS: atom_id res chain seq x y z
N MET A 1 -0.20 -0.84 18.04
CA MET A 1 0.47 0.30 17.41
C MET A 1 -0.14 0.56 16.04
N LEU A 2 -0.41 1.81 15.73
CA LEU A 2 -1.00 2.20 14.45
C LEU A 2 0.10 2.51 13.44
N TYR A 3 -0.03 1.89 12.27
CA TYR A 3 0.84 2.16 11.12
C TYR A 3 0.02 2.79 10.02
N GLU A 4 0.55 3.84 9.38
CA GLU A 4 -0.11 4.52 8.29
C GLU A 4 0.91 4.76 7.17
N TYR A 5 0.62 4.24 5.99
CA TYR A 5 1.49 4.44 4.83
C TYR A 5 0.65 4.63 3.58
N PRO A 6 1.07 5.51 2.67
CA PRO A 6 0.35 5.71 1.42
C PRO A 6 0.52 4.51 0.50
N ALA A 7 -0.56 4.13 -0.14
CA ALA A 7 -0.57 3.13 -1.19
C ALA A 7 -1.07 3.78 -2.47
N ILE A 8 -0.51 3.37 -3.59
CA ILE A 8 -0.95 3.83 -4.91
C ILE A 8 -1.66 2.66 -5.57
N PHE A 9 -2.93 2.88 -5.91
CA PHE A 9 -3.76 1.91 -6.62
C PHE A 9 -3.78 2.30 -8.08
N HIS A 10 -3.25 1.43 -8.94
CA HIS A 10 -3.28 1.63 -10.37
C HIS A 10 -4.19 0.56 -10.98
N THR A 11 -5.33 1.00 -11.49
CA THR A 11 -6.35 0.10 -12.03
C THR A 11 -6.11 -0.12 -13.53
N ILE A 12 -6.04 -1.38 -13.94
CA ILE A 12 -5.94 -1.77 -15.33
C ILE A 12 -7.03 -2.81 -15.56
N GLU A 13 -8.07 -2.41 -16.31
CA GLU A 13 -9.26 -3.24 -16.54
C GLU A 13 -9.87 -3.69 -15.20
N GLU A 14 -9.92 -4.99 -14.93
CA GLU A 14 -10.48 -5.53 -13.69
C GLU A 14 -9.42 -5.87 -12.66
N SER A 15 -8.17 -5.53 -12.92
CA SER A 15 -7.07 -5.77 -11.99
C SER A 15 -6.59 -4.47 -11.38
N CYS A 16 -5.87 -4.57 -10.27
CA CYS A 16 -5.30 -3.43 -9.59
C CYS A 16 -3.88 -3.74 -9.16
N ARG A 17 -2.99 -2.79 -9.44
CA ARG A 17 -1.63 -2.82 -8.92
C ARG A 17 -1.59 -1.96 -7.67
N ILE A 18 -1.20 -2.55 -6.56
CA ILE A 18 -1.09 -1.86 -5.28
C ILE A 18 0.40 -1.69 -4.98
N SER A 19 0.86 -0.46 -4.83
CA SER A 19 2.24 -0.20 -4.49
C SER A 19 2.33 0.62 -3.21
N PHE A 20 3.34 0.31 -2.41
CA PHE A 20 3.69 1.08 -1.22
C PHE A 20 5.04 1.74 -1.48
N PRO A 21 5.05 3.00 -1.92
CA PRO A 21 6.30 3.66 -2.33
C PRO A 21 7.33 3.77 -1.21
N ASN A 22 6.89 3.88 0.05
CA ASN A 22 7.81 3.95 1.18
C ASN A 22 8.64 2.68 1.34
N PHE A 23 8.15 1.55 0.83
CA PHE A 23 8.83 0.26 0.95
C PHE A 23 9.35 -0.27 -0.38
N GLY A 24 8.99 0.37 -1.50
CA GLY A 24 9.33 -0.12 -2.82
C GLY A 24 8.70 -1.46 -3.16
N ARG A 25 7.53 -1.75 -2.60
CA ARG A 25 6.85 -3.03 -2.78
C ARG A 25 5.61 -2.86 -3.65
N ILE A 26 5.38 -3.83 -4.52
CA ILE A 26 4.26 -3.83 -5.45
C ILE A 26 3.62 -5.22 -5.44
N ILE A 27 2.30 -5.24 -5.42
CA ILE A 27 1.52 -6.47 -5.61
C ILE A 27 0.43 -6.19 -6.65
N GLN A 28 0.08 -7.18 -7.43
CA GLN A 28 -1.01 -7.09 -8.39
C GLN A 28 -2.12 -8.05 -7.98
N VAL A 29 -3.34 -7.54 -7.93
CA VAL A 29 -4.52 -8.35 -7.63
C VAL A 29 -5.41 -8.42 -8.87
N ALA A 30 -5.96 -9.60 -9.13
CA ALA A 30 -6.73 -9.87 -10.35
C ALA A 30 -8.16 -9.33 -10.30
N SER A 31 -8.59 -8.80 -9.15
CA SER A 31 -9.95 -8.32 -8.96
C SER A 31 -9.92 -7.05 -8.14
N LEU A 32 -10.84 -6.13 -8.43
CA LEU A 32 -11.02 -4.92 -7.62
C LEU A 32 -11.75 -5.19 -6.32
N PHE A 33 -12.31 -6.39 -6.18
CA PHE A 33 -13.06 -6.76 -4.98
C PHE A 33 -12.11 -6.86 -3.77
N ASN A 34 -12.47 -6.20 -2.68
CA ASN A 34 -11.70 -6.20 -1.43
C ASN A 34 -10.28 -5.64 -1.56
N VAL A 35 -10.06 -4.69 -2.50
CA VAL A 35 -8.74 -4.09 -2.69
C VAL A 35 -8.22 -3.46 -1.39
N MET A 36 -9.07 -2.78 -0.63
CA MET A 36 -8.67 -2.15 0.63
C MET A 36 -8.21 -3.19 1.65
N THR A 37 -8.97 -4.29 1.79
CA THR A 37 -8.60 -5.37 2.70
C THR A 37 -7.28 -6.03 2.27
N LYS A 38 -7.12 -6.27 0.98
CA LYS A 38 -5.88 -6.86 0.44
C LYS A 38 -4.69 -5.94 0.67
N SER A 39 -4.91 -4.63 0.55
CA SER A 39 -3.85 -3.63 0.80
C SER A 39 -3.41 -3.65 2.26
N SER A 40 -4.34 -3.75 3.20
CA SER A 40 -4.02 -3.83 4.62
C SER A 40 -3.25 -5.10 4.96
N VAL A 41 -3.66 -6.23 4.39
CA VAL A 41 -2.95 -7.51 4.58
C VAL A 41 -1.54 -7.43 4.00
N PHE A 42 -1.40 -6.83 2.82
CA PHE A 42 -0.09 -6.67 2.20
C PHE A 42 0.81 -5.77 3.04
N LEU A 43 0.28 -4.67 3.56
CA LEU A 43 1.03 -3.79 4.45
C LEU A 43 1.48 -4.52 5.71
N ALA A 44 0.60 -5.32 6.32
CA ALA A 44 0.94 -6.12 7.50
C ALA A 44 2.10 -7.06 7.19
N TYR A 45 2.08 -7.67 6.01
CA TYR A 45 3.12 -8.58 5.56
C TYR A 45 4.46 -7.85 5.42
N ILE A 46 4.43 -6.66 4.82
CA ILE A 46 5.63 -5.84 4.65
C ILE A 46 6.21 -5.46 6.02
N ILE A 47 5.38 -4.98 6.93
CA ILE A 47 5.82 -4.55 8.26
C ILE A 47 6.43 -5.72 9.03
N TYR A 48 5.87 -6.91 8.88
CA TYR A 48 6.40 -8.11 9.50
C TYR A 48 7.85 -8.39 9.08
N TYR A 49 8.19 -8.11 7.82
CA TYR A 49 9.57 -8.26 7.36
C TYR A 49 10.52 -7.25 7.99
N TYR A 50 10.01 -6.17 8.56
CA TYR A 50 10.81 -5.10 9.15
C TYR A 50 10.87 -5.20 10.67
N VAL A 51 10.47 -6.34 11.26
CA VAL A 51 10.36 -6.48 12.72
C VAL A 51 11.66 -6.15 13.46
N ASP A 52 12.81 -6.50 12.88
CA ASP A 52 14.13 -6.23 13.45
C ASP A 52 14.85 -5.09 12.74
N GLN A 53 14.14 -4.27 11.96
CA GLN A 53 14.71 -3.18 11.17
C GLN A 53 13.96 -1.89 11.47
N VAL A 54 14.61 -0.77 11.16
CA VAL A 54 13.96 0.53 11.28
C VAL A 54 12.97 0.69 10.13
N LEU A 55 11.71 0.97 10.47
CA LEU A 55 10.69 1.24 9.46
C LEU A 55 10.98 2.56 8.77
N PRO A 56 10.71 2.66 7.46
CA PRO A 56 10.87 3.94 6.77
C PRO A 56 9.90 4.98 7.31
N ASP A 57 10.34 6.24 7.31
CA ASP A 57 9.49 7.34 7.68
C ASP A 57 8.40 7.54 6.64
N LEU A 58 7.28 8.08 7.08
CA LEU A 58 6.20 8.43 6.17
C LEU A 58 6.69 9.52 5.22
N THR A 59 6.68 9.22 3.92
CA THR A 59 7.08 10.16 2.89
C THR A 59 5.84 10.61 2.12
N ALA A 60 5.69 11.92 1.97
CA ALA A 60 4.59 12.45 1.15
C ALA A 60 4.77 12.00 -0.30
N VAL A 61 3.71 11.52 -0.91
CA VAL A 61 3.71 11.19 -2.33
C VAL A 61 3.62 12.49 -3.09
N SER A 62 4.70 12.89 -3.75
CA SER A 62 4.80 14.19 -4.42
C SER A 62 4.31 14.17 -5.86
N SER A 63 4.17 12.99 -6.46
CA SER A 63 3.69 12.87 -7.83
C SER A 63 2.17 12.99 -7.88
N ILE A 64 1.67 13.72 -8.88
CA ILE A 64 0.23 13.77 -9.14
C ILE A 64 -0.15 12.47 -9.83
N PRO A 65 -1.06 11.66 -9.26
CA PRO A 65 -1.46 10.42 -9.91
C PRO A 65 -2.19 10.71 -11.21
N ASN A 66 -2.01 9.83 -12.19
CA ASN A 66 -2.77 9.95 -13.44
C ASN A 66 -4.21 9.46 -13.21
N GLU A 67 -5.04 9.51 -14.26
CA GLU A 67 -6.47 9.19 -14.14
C GLU A 67 -6.74 7.78 -13.63
N LYS A 68 -5.80 6.87 -13.79
CA LYS A 68 -5.95 5.47 -13.39
C LYS A 68 -5.32 5.17 -12.03
N GLU A 69 -4.78 6.18 -11.38
CA GLU A 69 -4.11 6.00 -10.10
C GLU A 69 -4.85 6.74 -9.01
N LEU A 70 -4.92 6.11 -7.85
CA LEU A 70 -5.50 6.68 -6.66
C LEU A 70 -4.54 6.48 -5.50
N VAL A 71 -4.21 7.56 -4.79
CA VAL A 71 -3.38 7.49 -3.59
C VAL A 71 -4.29 7.38 -2.37
N VAL A 72 -4.10 6.33 -1.59
CA VAL A 72 -4.90 6.05 -0.40
C VAL A 72 -3.98 5.81 0.77
N LEU A 73 -4.28 6.45 1.90
CA LEU A 73 -3.55 6.19 3.14
C LEU A 73 -4.11 4.92 3.79
N ILE A 74 -3.27 3.90 3.87
CA ILE A 74 -3.66 2.63 4.48
C ILE A 74 -3.26 2.65 5.94
N GLN A 75 -4.24 2.40 6.80
CA GLN A 75 -4.04 2.36 8.25
C GLN A 75 -4.11 0.91 8.72
N LEU A 76 -3.20 0.55 9.58
CA LEU A 76 -3.12 -0.80 10.14
C LEU A 76 -2.76 -0.71 11.61
N ASP A 77 -3.60 -1.29 12.46
CA ASP A 77 -3.34 -1.35 13.88
C ASP A 77 -2.90 -2.77 14.24
N LEU A 78 -1.64 -2.88 14.68
CA LEU A 78 -1.07 -4.15 15.11
C LEU A 78 -0.72 -4.08 16.61
N ASP A 79 -1.18 -5.05 17.33
CA ASP A 79 -0.89 -5.17 18.77
C ASP A 79 0.54 -5.66 19.02
#